data_7fa86f35157f5a04302c6d608e027a1d
#
_entry.id   7fa86f35157f5a04302c6d608e027a1d
#
_cell.length_a   1.000
_cell.length_b   1.000
_cell.length_c   1.000
_cell.angle_alpha   90.00
_cell.angle_beta   90.00
_cell.angle_gamma   90.00
#
_symmetry.space_group_name_H-M   'P 1'
#
loop_
_entity.id
_entity.type
_entity.pdbx_description
1 polymer ?
#
loop_
_entity_poly.entity_id
_entity_poly.type
_entity_poly.pdbx_seq_one_letter_code
_entity_poly.pdbx_strand_id
1 'polypeptide(L)'
;ETFTMVGDPASIVIADTYLKGIQHFDVQKAYKAMLKCADQIENNPLRPGLKDYIEKGFLTTNDRGPVSTTQEYNASDYSISLLAKALGKKEDYLRFKNRSLSYRKLFDKDLKLLRPRLANGKWYEPFDPVSGANFEENVGFIEGNAWQYAFMAPHDIKGLIKLMGG
;
A
#
# COMPACT_ATOMS: atom_id res chain seq x y z
N GLU A 1 -3.51 -0.56 -19.86
CA GLU A 1 -2.66 -0.05 -18.78
C GLU A 1 -1.18 -0.22 -19.13
N THR A 2 -0.35 0.72 -18.68
CA THR A 2 1.07 0.75 -19.01
C THR A 2 1.94 0.02 -17.98
N PHE A 3 1.38 -0.34 -16.82
CA PHE A 3 2.09 -0.93 -15.67
C PHE A 3 3.32 -0.13 -15.22
N THR A 4 3.31 1.17 -15.48
CA THR A 4 4.43 2.07 -15.19
C THR A 4 4.36 2.57 -13.75
N MET A 5 3.16 2.98 -13.31
CA MET A 5 2.94 3.48 -11.96
C MET A 5 2.83 2.35 -10.94
N VAL A 6 3.23 2.63 -9.72
CA VAL A 6 3.10 1.67 -8.61
C VAL A 6 1.67 1.65 -8.05
N GLY A 7 1.28 0.50 -7.47
CA GLY A 7 -0.05 0.33 -6.89
C GLY A 7 -1.11 -0.08 -7.91
N ASP A 8 -2.35 -0.18 -7.43
CA ASP A 8 -3.55 -0.45 -8.23
C ASP A 8 -4.64 0.62 -7.97
N PRO A 9 -4.44 1.85 -8.45
CA PRO A 9 -5.34 2.98 -8.17
C PRO A 9 -6.78 2.74 -8.63
N ALA A 10 -7.02 1.78 -9.53
CA ALA A 10 -8.36 1.40 -9.96
C ALA A 10 -9.24 0.97 -8.78
N SER A 11 -8.69 0.27 -7.79
CA SER A 11 -9.41 -0.11 -6.56
C SER A 11 -9.90 1.11 -5.78
N ILE A 12 -9.08 2.15 -5.69
CA ILE A 12 -9.43 3.41 -5.02
C ILE A 12 -10.55 4.11 -5.78
N VAL A 13 -10.41 4.27 -7.09
CA VAL A 13 -11.40 4.94 -7.95
C VAL A 13 -12.76 4.23 -7.90
N ILE A 14 -12.79 2.90 -8.04
CA ILE A 14 -14.02 2.11 -8.02
C ILE A 14 -14.75 2.27 -6.67
N ALA A 15 -14.01 2.12 -5.56
CA ALA A 15 -14.59 2.25 -4.24
C ALA A 15 -15.12 3.66 -3.97
N ASP A 16 -14.36 4.69 -4.28
CA ASP A 16 -14.73 6.09 -4.12
C ASP A 16 -15.97 6.45 -4.95
N THR A 17 -16.01 6.01 -6.22
CA THR A 17 -17.14 6.20 -7.14
C THR A 17 -18.42 5.60 -6.53
N TYR A 18 -18.37 4.35 -6.08
CA TYR A 18 -19.53 3.69 -5.49
C TYR A 18 -20.00 4.38 -4.21
N LEU A 19 -19.07 4.73 -3.32
CA LEU A 19 -19.37 5.35 -2.03
C LEU A 19 -19.94 6.77 -2.16
N LYS A 20 -19.62 7.47 -3.23
CA LYS A 20 -20.19 8.76 -3.61
C LYS A 20 -21.56 8.68 -4.28
N GLY A 21 -22.14 7.48 -4.39
CA GLY A 21 -23.49 7.25 -4.94
C GLY A 21 -23.55 7.06 -6.46
N ILE A 22 -22.42 7.01 -7.15
CA ILE A 22 -22.37 6.68 -8.57
C ILE A 22 -22.33 5.15 -8.70
N GLN A 23 -23.52 4.54 -8.85
CA GLN A 23 -23.69 3.08 -8.75
C GLN A 23 -24.19 2.42 -10.03
N HIS A 24 -24.27 3.16 -11.15
CA HIS A 24 -24.74 2.66 -12.44
C HIS A 24 -23.67 1.85 -13.19
N PHE A 25 -23.09 0.85 -12.51
CA PHE A 25 -22.14 -0.11 -13.09
C PHE A 25 -22.25 -1.46 -12.36
N ASP A 26 -21.70 -2.51 -12.96
CA ASP A 26 -21.68 -3.84 -12.34
C ASP A 26 -20.67 -3.88 -11.17
N VAL A 27 -21.12 -3.45 -9.99
CA VAL A 27 -20.29 -3.41 -8.78
C VAL A 27 -19.81 -4.78 -8.36
N GLN A 28 -20.58 -5.86 -8.62
CA GLN A 28 -20.15 -7.21 -8.23
C GLN A 28 -18.99 -7.70 -9.09
N LYS A 29 -19.02 -7.40 -10.39
CA LYS A 29 -17.92 -7.70 -11.31
C LYS A 29 -16.69 -6.88 -10.97
N ALA A 30 -16.86 -5.58 -10.71
CA ALA A 30 -15.77 -4.68 -10.29
C ALA A 30 -15.13 -5.16 -8.97
N TYR A 31 -15.95 -5.50 -7.98
CA TYR A 31 -15.47 -6.01 -6.69
C TYR A 31 -14.68 -7.32 -6.84
N LYS A 32 -15.16 -8.27 -7.63
CA LYS A 32 -14.42 -9.51 -7.94
C LYS A 32 -13.07 -9.22 -8.60
N ALA A 33 -13.00 -8.24 -9.51
CA ALA A 33 -11.75 -7.84 -10.14
C ALA A 33 -10.76 -7.22 -9.13
N MET A 34 -11.25 -6.39 -8.20
CA MET A 34 -10.45 -5.82 -7.11
C MET A 34 -9.88 -6.93 -6.21
N LEU A 35 -10.71 -7.91 -5.81
CA LEU A 35 -10.24 -9.06 -5.01
C LEU A 35 -9.18 -9.87 -5.77
N LYS A 36 -9.43 -10.15 -7.05
CA LYS A 36 -8.47 -10.87 -7.88
C LYS A 36 -7.12 -10.14 -7.94
N CYS A 37 -7.13 -8.83 -8.17
CA CYS A 37 -5.92 -8.02 -8.17
C CYS A 37 -5.21 -8.06 -6.82
N ALA A 38 -5.96 -8.01 -5.73
CA ALA A 38 -5.42 -7.92 -4.37
C ALA A 38 -4.92 -9.25 -3.78
N ASP A 39 -5.31 -10.41 -4.34
CA ASP A 39 -5.05 -11.73 -3.76
C ASP A 39 -4.35 -12.71 -4.72
N GLN A 40 -4.37 -12.48 -6.03
CA GLN A 40 -3.70 -13.37 -6.99
C GLN A 40 -2.20 -13.13 -6.98
N ILE A 41 -1.42 -14.04 -6.38
CA ILE A 41 0.03 -13.93 -6.25
C ILE A 41 0.73 -14.08 -7.60
N GLU A 42 0.35 -15.11 -8.38
CA GLU A 42 1.03 -15.42 -9.62
C GLU A 42 0.44 -14.65 -10.81
N ASN A 43 1.32 -14.25 -11.74
CA ASN A 43 0.94 -13.55 -12.97
C ASN A 43 0.09 -12.29 -12.72
N ASN A 44 0.46 -11.53 -11.69
CA ASN A 44 -0.20 -10.29 -11.32
C ASN A 44 0.69 -9.07 -11.58
N PRO A 45 0.64 -8.50 -12.77
CA PRO A 45 1.47 -7.34 -13.12
C PRO A 45 1.04 -6.06 -12.39
N LEU A 46 -0.20 -6.02 -11.84
CA LEU A 46 -0.73 -4.87 -11.11
C LEU A 46 -0.20 -4.76 -9.67
N ARG A 47 0.16 -5.92 -9.07
CA ARG A 47 0.73 -5.98 -7.72
C ARG A 47 1.98 -6.87 -7.69
N PRO A 48 3.10 -6.46 -8.29
CA PRO A 48 4.35 -7.17 -8.14
C PRO A 48 4.74 -7.24 -6.65
N GLY A 49 5.44 -8.31 -6.25
CA GLY A 49 5.82 -8.53 -4.85
C GLY A 49 4.68 -8.90 -3.90
N LEU A 50 3.46 -9.18 -4.42
CA LEU A 50 2.27 -9.43 -3.61
C LEU A 50 2.45 -10.59 -2.61
N LYS A 51 3.26 -11.60 -2.93
CA LYS A 51 3.56 -12.68 -2.00
C LYS A 51 4.18 -12.16 -0.71
N ASP A 52 5.24 -11.37 -0.81
CA ASP A 52 5.91 -10.77 0.35
C ASP A 52 4.98 -9.83 1.10
N TYR A 53 4.19 -9.04 0.37
CA TYR A 53 3.19 -8.15 0.98
C TYR A 53 2.14 -8.91 1.81
N ILE A 54 1.64 -10.05 1.33
CA ILE A 54 0.66 -10.86 2.07
C ILE A 54 1.31 -11.58 3.26
N GLU A 55 2.45 -12.23 3.06
CA GLU A 55 3.10 -13.07 4.07
C GLU A 55 3.82 -12.24 5.15
N LYS A 56 4.55 -11.22 4.76
CA LYS A 56 5.35 -10.37 5.66
C LYS A 56 4.60 -9.09 6.09
N GLY A 57 3.66 -8.64 5.25
CA GLY A 57 2.93 -7.38 5.39
C GLY A 57 3.68 -6.18 4.83
N PHE A 58 4.77 -6.39 4.07
CA PHE A 58 5.51 -5.34 3.37
C PHE A 58 6.30 -5.95 2.20
N LEU A 59 6.61 -5.13 1.22
CA LEU A 59 7.56 -5.48 0.18
C LEU A 59 8.98 -5.30 0.70
N THR A 60 9.91 -6.08 0.17
CA THR A 60 11.30 -6.09 0.59
C THR A 60 12.20 -5.37 -0.42
N THR A 61 13.46 -5.17 -0.10
CA THR A 61 14.44 -4.56 -1.02
C THR A 61 14.69 -5.39 -2.30
N ASN A 62 14.07 -6.56 -2.42
CA ASN A 62 14.06 -7.33 -3.67
C ASN A 62 13.03 -6.79 -4.67
N ASP A 63 12.12 -5.94 -4.22
CA ASP A 63 11.06 -5.35 -5.01
C ASP A 63 11.40 -3.89 -5.36
N ARG A 64 10.80 -3.37 -6.42
CA ARG A 64 10.97 -1.97 -6.83
C ARG A 64 10.26 -1.04 -5.85
N GLY A 65 10.99 -0.11 -5.24
CA GLY A 65 10.46 0.91 -4.34
C GLY A 65 9.57 0.33 -3.23
N PRO A 66 10.08 -0.61 -2.40
CA PRO A 66 9.25 -1.41 -1.50
C PRO A 66 8.43 -0.59 -0.52
N VAL A 67 8.93 0.55 -0.06
CA VAL A 67 8.18 1.43 0.86
C VAL A 67 7.02 2.09 0.12
N SER A 68 7.29 2.75 -1.00
CA SER A 68 6.25 3.40 -1.82
C SER A 68 5.18 2.40 -2.22
N THR A 69 5.58 1.26 -2.78
CA THR A 69 4.65 0.24 -3.27
C THR A 69 3.82 -0.37 -2.13
N THR A 70 4.42 -0.59 -0.95
CA THR A 70 3.66 -1.04 0.23
C THR A 70 2.58 -0.02 0.62
N GLN A 71 2.89 1.27 0.63
CA GLN A 71 1.93 2.31 1.00
C GLN A 71 0.79 2.43 -0.02
N GLU A 72 1.09 2.32 -1.32
CA GLU A 72 0.08 2.28 -2.38
C GLU A 72 -0.87 1.08 -2.21
N TYR A 73 -0.33 -0.12 -1.93
CA TYR A 73 -1.16 -1.29 -1.66
C TYR A 73 -2.01 -1.11 -0.40
N ASN A 74 -1.49 -0.43 0.63
CA ASN A 74 -2.27 -0.14 1.83
C ASN A 74 -3.46 0.78 1.53
N ALA A 75 -3.28 1.84 0.73
CA ALA A 75 -4.37 2.73 0.33
C ALA A 75 -5.44 1.98 -0.50
N SER A 76 -5.01 1.15 -1.44
CA SER A 76 -5.89 0.31 -2.25
C SER A 76 -6.66 -0.70 -1.38
N ASP A 77 -5.99 -1.39 -0.46
CA ASP A 77 -6.61 -2.33 0.47
C ASP A 77 -7.64 -1.67 1.39
N TYR A 78 -7.34 -0.46 1.88
CA TYR A 78 -8.31 0.30 2.64
C TYR A 78 -9.57 0.60 1.82
N SER A 79 -9.40 0.99 0.56
CA SER A 79 -10.50 1.25 -0.35
C SER A 79 -11.35 0.00 -0.64
N ILE A 80 -10.69 -1.16 -0.83
CA ILE A 80 -11.38 -2.45 -0.92
C ILE A 80 -12.18 -2.73 0.37
N SER A 81 -11.60 -2.45 1.54
CA SER A 81 -12.29 -2.64 2.81
C SER A 81 -13.56 -1.80 2.92
N LEU A 82 -13.52 -0.54 2.49
CA LEU A 82 -14.69 0.33 2.52
C LEU A 82 -15.80 -0.15 1.60
N LEU A 83 -15.45 -0.58 0.38
CA LEU A 83 -16.43 -1.16 -0.55
C LEU A 83 -16.98 -2.49 -0.01
N ALA A 84 -16.14 -3.35 0.55
CA ALA A 84 -16.56 -4.59 1.20
C ALA A 84 -17.58 -4.33 2.32
N LYS A 85 -17.33 -3.31 3.15
CA LYS A 85 -18.26 -2.88 4.20
C LYS A 85 -19.60 -2.45 3.62
N ALA A 86 -19.59 -1.62 2.57
CA ALA A 86 -20.81 -1.14 1.91
C ALA A 86 -21.61 -2.28 1.26
N LEU A 87 -20.94 -3.32 0.77
CA LEU A 87 -21.54 -4.51 0.16
C LEU A 87 -21.90 -5.61 1.19
N GLY A 88 -21.72 -5.37 2.49
CA GLY A 88 -22.02 -6.36 3.55
C GLY A 88 -21.03 -7.53 3.64
N LYS A 89 -19.85 -7.43 3.02
CA LYS A 89 -18.80 -8.47 3.00
C LYS A 89 -17.91 -8.33 4.23
N LYS A 90 -18.38 -8.78 5.38
CA LYS A 90 -17.75 -8.56 6.70
C LYS A 90 -16.32 -9.12 6.81
N GLU A 91 -16.08 -10.31 6.28
CA GLU A 91 -14.75 -10.96 6.35
C GLU A 91 -13.72 -10.17 5.55
N ASP A 92 -14.04 -9.81 4.30
CA ASP A 92 -13.18 -8.99 3.46
C ASP A 92 -12.95 -7.61 4.06
N TYR A 93 -14.00 -6.98 4.63
CA TYR A 93 -13.85 -5.71 5.34
C TYR A 93 -12.76 -5.78 6.41
N LEU A 94 -12.81 -6.77 7.29
CA LEU A 94 -11.87 -6.91 8.39
C LEU A 94 -10.47 -7.24 7.87
N ARG A 95 -10.36 -8.16 6.93
CA ARG A 95 -9.10 -8.61 6.34
C ARG A 95 -8.35 -7.45 5.68
N PHE A 96 -8.99 -6.75 4.76
CA PHE A 96 -8.38 -5.65 4.02
C PHE A 96 -8.12 -4.43 4.90
N LYS A 97 -9.00 -4.13 5.86
CA LYS A 97 -8.76 -3.09 6.85
C LYS A 97 -7.50 -3.36 7.67
N ASN A 98 -7.29 -4.59 8.12
CA ASN A 98 -6.08 -4.95 8.85
C ASN A 98 -4.84 -4.88 7.96
N ARG A 99 -4.92 -5.39 6.72
CA ARG A 99 -3.81 -5.38 5.78
C ARG A 99 -3.40 -3.97 5.37
N SER A 100 -4.34 -3.05 5.29
CA SER A 100 -4.07 -1.63 4.98
C SER A 100 -3.21 -0.90 6.03
N LEU A 101 -3.06 -1.46 7.22
CA LEU A 101 -2.24 -0.89 8.29
C LEU A 101 -0.80 -1.40 8.30
N SER A 102 -0.41 -2.20 7.32
CA SER A 102 0.87 -2.88 7.32
C SER A 102 2.08 -1.96 7.09
N TYR A 103 1.89 -0.73 6.57
CA TYR A 103 2.93 0.30 6.50
C TYR A 103 3.63 0.52 7.85
N ARG A 104 2.92 0.27 8.96
CA ARG A 104 3.46 0.39 10.32
C ARG A 104 4.66 -0.54 10.58
N LYS A 105 4.78 -1.62 9.82
CA LYS A 105 5.93 -2.53 9.88
C LYS A 105 7.20 -1.95 9.25
N LEU A 106 7.04 -0.94 8.41
CA LEU A 106 8.15 -0.19 7.80
C LEU A 106 8.50 1.07 8.58
N PHE A 107 7.76 1.39 9.65
CA PHE A 107 8.04 2.57 10.47
C PHE A 107 9.21 2.31 11.42
N ASP A 108 10.29 3.04 11.22
CA ASP A 108 11.45 3.08 12.11
C ASP A 108 11.17 4.09 13.22
N LYS A 109 11.08 3.60 14.46
CA LYS A 109 10.70 4.42 15.62
C LYS A 109 11.79 5.41 16.03
N ASP A 110 13.05 5.08 15.77
CA ASP A 110 14.20 5.91 16.13
C ASP A 110 14.33 7.07 15.16
N LEU A 111 14.16 6.80 13.86
CA LEU A 111 14.19 7.82 12.82
C LEU A 111 12.86 8.57 12.66
N LYS A 112 11.75 7.99 13.14
CA LYS A 112 10.36 8.47 12.92
C LYS A 112 9.98 8.59 11.43
N LEU A 113 10.53 7.72 10.61
CA LEU A 113 10.35 7.67 9.17
C LEU A 113 10.03 6.24 8.73
N LEU A 114 9.47 6.12 7.54
CA LEU A 114 9.35 4.83 6.88
C LEU A 114 10.69 4.47 6.24
N ARG A 115 11.10 3.21 6.41
CA ARG A 115 12.41 2.72 6.00
C ARG A 115 12.29 1.36 5.34
N PRO A 116 13.06 1.07 4.26
CA PRO A 116 13.00 -0.22 3.61
C PRO A 116 13.58 -1.34 4.49
N ARG A 117 13.03 -2.54 4.31
CA ARG A 117 13.51 -3.77 4.97
C ARG A 117 14.01 -4.78 3.96
N LEU A 118 15.03 -5.51 4.37
CA LEU A 118 15.53 -6.69 3.69
C LEU A 118 14.53 -7.86 3.79
N ALA A 119 14.68 -8.88 2.95
CA ALA A 119 13.83 -10.08 2.96
C ALA A 119 13.84 -10.82 4.32
N ASN A 120 14.93 -10.72 5.07
CA ASN A 120 15.05 -11.29 6.43
C ASN A 120 14.44 -10.40 7.54
N GLY A 121 13.80 -9.29 7.17
CA GLY A 121 13.14 -8.36 8.08
C GLY A 121 14.05 -7.34 8.77
N LYS A 122 15.36 -7.37 8.56
CA LYS A 122 16.27 -6.33 9.06
C LYS A 122 16.10 -5.03 8.26
N TRP A 123 16.46 -3.91 8.87
CA TRP A 123 16.51 -2.64 8.17
C TRP A 123 17.57 -2.65 7.06
N TYR A 124 17.26 -2.01 5.94
CA TYR A 124 18.25 -1.76 4.88
C TYR A 124 19.28 -0.74 5.37
N GLU A 125 20.56 -1.02 5.12
CA GLU A 125 21.71 -0.18 5.45
C GLU A 125 22.71 -0.13 4.28
N PRO A 126 23.38 1.02 4.02
CA PRO A 126 23.17 2.31 4.69
C PRO A 126 21.86 2.96 4.23
N PHE A 127 21.21 3.72 5.11
CA PHE A 127 19.96 4.41 4.79
C PHE A 127 20.13 5.93 4.88
N ASP A 128 19.93 6.61 3.77
CA ASP A 128 19.87 8.05 3.67
C ASP A 128 18.43 8.51 3.40
N PRO A 129 17.75 9.19 4.34
CA PRO A 129 16.35 9.59 4.18
C PRO A 129 16.10 10.65 3.12
N VAL A 130 17.13 11.35 2.62
CA VAL A 130 17.01 12.36 1.57
C VAL A 130 17.34 11.83 0.17
N SER A 131 17.91 10.65 0.06
CA SER A 131 18.20 10.00 -1.21
C SER A 131 16.93 9.84 -2.06
N GLY A 132 17.00 10.17 -3.35
CA GLY A 132 15.88 10.11 -4.29
C GLY A 132 15.03 11.38 -4.37
N ALA A 133 15.46 12.49 -3.74
CA ALA A 133 14.71 13.75 -3.73
C ALA A 133 14.47 14.35 -5.12
N ASN A 134 15.36 14.10 -6.07
CA ASN A 134 15.34 14.63 -7.44
C ASN A 134 15.07 13.53 -8.49
N PHE A 135 14.19 12.61 -8.21
CA PHE A 135 13.89 11.45 -9.06
C PHE A 135 15.07 10.48 -9.26
N GLU A 136 16.09 10.61 -8.44
CA GLU A 136 17.19 9.64 -8.40
C GLU A 136 16.69 8.28 -7.95
N GLU A 137 17.26 7.23 -8.51
CA GLU A 137 16.96 5.88 -8.06
C GLU A 137 17.40 5.68 -6.61
N ASN A 138 16.50 5.18 -5.79
CA ASN A 138 16.83 4.70 -4.46
C ASN A 138 16.13 3.39 -4.16
N VAL A 139 16.65 2.65 -3.19
CA VAL A 139 16.17 1.29 -2.90
C VAL A 139 14.74 1.29 -2.33
N GLY A 140 14.37 2.32 -1.59
CA GLY A 140 13.12 2.33 -0.81
C GLY A 140 11.92 2.93 -1.50
N PHE A 141 12.14 3.93 -2.35
CA PHE A 141 11.10 4.86 -2.79
C PHE A 141 11.09 5.05 -4.30
N ILE A 142 9.96 5.44 -4.84
CA ILE A 142 9.77 5.74 -6.26
C ILE A 142 9.40 7.22 -6.38
N GLU A 143 10.15 7.95 -7.22
CA GLU A 143 9.92 9.38 -7.48
C GLU A 143 9.90 10.25 -6.22
N GLY A 144 10.66 9.85 -5.20
CA GLY A 144 10.71 10.57 -3.94
C GLY A 144 11.63 9.92 -2.91
N ASN A 145 11.57 10.41 -1.68
CA ASN A 145 12.39 9.97 -0.57
C ASN A 145 11.58 9.72 0.71
N ALA A 146 12.25 9.34 1.80
CA ALA A 146 11.57 9.02 3.06
C ALA A 146 10.79 10.19 3.66
N TRP A 147 11.25 11.43 3.47
CA TRP A 147 10.55 12.61 3.98
C TRP A 147 9.26 12.88 3.21
N GLN A 148 9.29 12.74 1.88
CA GLN A 148 8.12 12.94 1.03
C GLN A 148 7.06 11.88 1.29
N TYR A 149 7.48 10.63 1.51
CA TYR A 149 6.58 9.51 1.81
C TYR A 149 6.17 9.38 3.28
N ALA A 150 6.76 10.18 4.19
CA ALA A 150 6.49 10.08 5.63
C ALA A 150 5.00 10.21 5.98
N PHE A 151 4.23 10.95 5.19
CA PHE A 151 2.80 11.22 5.42
C PHE A 151 1.86 10.41 4.51
N MET A 152 2.38 9.48 3.72
CA MET A 152 1.60 8.67 2.76
C MET A 152 0.81 7.55 3.45
N ALA A 153 -0.03 7.92 4.43
CA ALA A 153 -1.02 7.04 5.06
C ALA A 153 -2.36 7.79 5.23
N PRO A 154 -2.98 8.29 4.14
CA PRO A 154 -4.17 9.13 4.21
C PRO A 154 -5.37 8.41 4.84
N HIS A 155 -5.38 7.09 4.80
CA HIS A 155 -6.41 6.24 5.37
C HIS A 155 -6.26 6.00 6.89
N ASP A 156 -5.12 6.36 7.48
CA ASP A 156 -4.81 6.12 8.90
C ASP A 156 -4.01 7.27 9.54
N ILE A 157 -4.43 8.51 9.31
CA ILE A 157 -3.74 9.71 9.80
C ILE A 157 -3.56 9.66 11.33
N LYS A 158 -4.59 9.24 12.06
CA LYS A 158 -4.51 9.12 13.53
C LYS A 158 -3.47 8.10 13.98
N GLY A 159 -3.38 6.96 13.27
CA GLY A 159 -2.38 5.94 13.55
C GLY A 159 -0.97 6.42 13.24
N LEU A 160 -0.79 7.16 12.15
CA LEU A 160 0.49 7.74 11.77
C LEU A 160 0.96 8.78 12.80
N ILE A 161 0.09 9.71 13.23
CA ILE A 161 0.39 10.69 14.27
C ILE A 161 0.86 9.98 15.55
N LYS A 162 0.14 8.93 15.96
CA LYS A 162 0.51 8.14 17.14
C LYS A 162 1.88 7.46 16.98
N LEU A 163 2.22 6.96 15.80
CA LEU A 163 3.55 6.39 15.53
C LEU A 163 4.65 7.44 15.65
N MET A 164 4.37 8.68 15.23
CA MET A 164 5.31 9.81 15.31
C MET A 164 5.46 10.39 16.72
N GLY A 165 4.61 9.97 17.68
CA GLY A 165 4.73 10.35 19.09
C GLY A 165 3.84 11.51 19.53
N GLY A 166 2.80 11.84 18.73
CA GLY A 166 1.84 12.90 19.04
C GLY A 166 0.40 12.43 19.16
#